data_00c8889650b2df8fbdac0558f3cc68eb
#
_entry.id   00c8889650b2df8fbdac0558f3cc68eb
#
_cell.length_a   1.000
_cell.length_b   1.000
_cell.length_c   1.000
_cell.angle_alpha   90.00
_cell.angle_beta   90.00
_cell.angle_gamma   90.00
#
_symmetry.space_group_name_H-M   'P 1'
#
loop_
_entity.id
_entity.type
_entity.pdbx_description
1 polymer ?
#
loop_
_entity_poly.entity_id
_entity_poly.type
_entity_poly.pdbx_seq_one_letter_code
_entity_poly.pdbx_strand_id
1 'polypeptide(L)'
;MRDLCTTYYVSSRTGNDANDGKSREHAFATLSAVNRLTLRPGDNVLLEAGSVFAGQYLRITNSGTKDAPIVIGSYGEGDLPRIDAEGNGIWYQDYGQPLDSPTHVYRDYVSSSVLLYDAEYVTVQDLEITNRGTEIPGETYSAPHKMNRTGVAVVAKDRGVRSGITLRNLFIHDVNGNVYDKHMNNGGIYATALKPTEEAASGVARYRDFLVEGCFVYR
;
A
#
# COMPACT_ATOMS: atom_id res chain seq x y z
N MET A 1 -23.77 -10.37 -19.41
CA MET A 1 -22.37 -10.47 -19.87
C MET A 1 -21.52 -10.63 -18.63
N ARG A 2 -20.82 -11.76 -18.44
CA ARG A 2 -19.87 -11.86 -17.31
C ARG A 2 -18.76 -10.86 -17.60
N ASP A 3 -18.58 -9.84 -16.75
CA ASP A 3 -17.43 -8.97 -16.83
C ASP A 3 -16.19 -9.86 -16.69
N LEU A 4 -15.41 -9.95 -17.76
CA LEU A 4 -14.18 -10.73 -17.77
C LEU A 4 -13.19 -10.02 -16.83
N CYS A 5 -12.85 -10.65 -15.70
CA CYS A 5 -11.75 -10.20 -14.86
C CYS A 5 -10.45 -10.24 -15.66
N THR A 6 -9.63 -9.22 -15.49
CA THR A 6 -8.34 -9.08 -16.19
C THR A 6 -7.21 -9.39 -15.22
N THR A 7 -6.22 -10.16 -15.69
CA THR A 7 -4.95 -10.29 -14.98
C THR A 7 -3.91 -9.42 -15.65
N TYR A 8 -3.32 -8.50 -14.89
CA TYR A 8 -2.20 -7.68 -15.31
C TYR A 8 -0.90 -8.24 -14.73
N TYR A 9 0.11 -8.33 -15.55
CA TYR A 9 1.44 -8.83 -15.23
C TYR A 9 2.43 -7.68 -15.18
N VAL A 10 3.33 -7.72 -14.20
CA VAL A 10 4.36 -6.69 -14.02
C VAL A 10 5.70 -7.36 -13.76
N SER A 11 6.71 -6.97 -14.51
CA SER A 11 8.08 -7.46 -14.36
C SER A 11 9.09 -6.32 -14.47
N SER A 12 9.81 -6.04 -13.39
CA SER A 12 10.92 -5.06 -13.47
C SER A 12 12.12 -5.57 -14.26
N ARG A 13 12.12 -6.86 -14.64
CA ARG A 13 13.21 -7.54 -15.31
C ARG A 13 13.03 -7.59 -16.83
N THR A 14 11.83 -7.86 -17.28
CA THR A 14 11.52 -8.13 -18.70
C THR A 14 10.35 -7.30 -19.24
N GLY A 15 9.67 -6.56 -18.37
CA GLY A 15 8.49 -5.77 -18.73
C GLY A 15 8.81 -4.52 -19.55
N ASN A 16 7.75 -3.96 -20.14
CA ASN A 16 7.81 -2.69 -20.88
C ASN A 16 6.46 -1.95 -20.69
N ASP A 17 6.48 -0.70 -20.28
CA ASP A 17 5.26 0.08 -20.05
C ASP A 17 4.53 0.51 -21.33
N ALA A 18 5.08 0.21 -22.49
CA ALA A 18 4.37 0.31 -23.77
C ALA A 18 3.44 -0.90 -24.02
N ASN A 19 3.57 -1.98 -23.25
CA ASN A 19 2.72 -3.15 -23.30
C ASN A 19 1.34 -2.87 -22.68
N ASP A 20 0.41 -3.81 -22.83
CA ASP A 20 -0.92 -3.76 -22.23
C ASP A 20 -1.02 -4.49 -20.86
N GLY A 21 0.04 -5.15 -20.45
CA GLY A 21 0.16 -5.90 -19.20
C GLY A 21 -0.64 -7.19 -19.12
N LYS A 22 -1.33 -7.64 -20.19
CA LYS A 22 -2.32 -8.72 -20.12
C LYS A 22 -1.76 -10.13 -20.31
N SER A 23 -0.49 -10.27 -20.55
CA SER A 23 0.21 -11.57 -20.56
C SER A 23 1.60 -11.41 -19.93
N ARG A 24 2.23 -12.52 -19.60
CA ARG A 24 3.60 -12.51 -19.05
C ARG A 24 4.61 -11.94 -20.04
N GLU A 25 4.43 -12.21 -21.32
CA GLU A 25 5.28 -11.73 -22.41
C GLU A 25 5.07 -10.23 -22.69
N HIS A 26 3.90 -9.71 -22.35
CA HIS A 26 3.54 -8.30 -22.50
C HIS A 26 3.36 -7.62 -21.13
N ALA A 27 4.16 -8.00 -20.14
CA ALA A 27 4.12 -7.41 -18.80
C ALA A 27 4.49 -5.92 -18.82
N PHE A 28 3.93 -5.14 -17.90
CA PHE A 28 4.42 -3.80 -17.57
C PHE A 28 5.80 -3.86 -16.92
N ALA A 29 6.58 -2.81 -17.06
CA ALA A 29 7.89 -2.69 -16.39
C ALA A 29 7.77 -2.09 -14.99
N THR A 30 6.79 -1.22 -14.74
CA THR A 30 6.74 -0.41 -13.53
C THR A 30 5.39 -0.47 -12.81
N LEU A 31 5.43 -0.21 -11.50
CA LEU A 31 4.22 0.00 -10.70
C LEU A 31 3.48 1.29 -11.08
N SER A 32 4.18 2.25 -11.69
CA SER A 32 3.55 3.45 -12.24
C SER A 32 2.54 3.12 -13.34
N ALA A 33 2.80 2.10 -14.17
CA ALA A 33 1.83 1.64 -15.15
C ALA A 33 0.57 1.10 -14.46
N VAL A 34 0.73 0.31 -13.39
CA VAL A 34 -0.38 -0.20 -12.59
C VAL A 34 -1.18 0.92 -11.92
N ASN A 35 -0.50 1.91 -11.35
CA ASN A 35 -1.14 3.03 -10.66
C ASN A 35 -2.05 3.89 -11.58
N ARG A 36 -1.90 3.76 -12.90
CA ARG A 36 -2.78 4.42 -13.89
C ARG A 36 -3.99 3.59 -14.30
N LEU A 37 -4.05 2.32 -13.90
CA LEU A 37 -5.17 1.45 -14.24
C LEU A 37 -6.41 1.82 -13.42
N THR A 38 -7.56 1.61 -14.03
CA THR A 38 -8.83 1.52 -13.32
C THR A 38 -9.18 0.05 -13.17
N LEU A 39 -8.79 -0.52 -12.02
CA LEU A 39 -9.07 -1.91 -11.71
C LEU A 39 -10.57 -2.11 -11.44
N ARG A 40 -11.08 -3.27 -11.85
CA ARG A 40 -12.48 -3.68 -11.67
C ARG A 40 -12.56 -4.86 -10.70
N PRO A 41 -13.74 -5.13 -10.16
CA PRO A 41 -13.95 -6.34 -9.36
C PRO A 41 -13.49 -7.59 -10.09
N GLY A 42 -12.64 -8.39 -9.42
CA GLY A 42 -12.05 -9.62 -9.94
C GLY A 42 -10.74 -9.44 -10.72
N ASP A 43 -10.29 -8.21 -10.96
CA ASP A 43 -8.99 -8.00 -11.60
C ASP A 43 -7.85 -8.43 -10.69
N ASN A 44 -6.77 -8.92 -11.30
CA ASN A 44 -5.55 -9.30 -10.62
C ASN A 44 -4.38 -8.45 -11.13
N VAL A 45 -3.46 -8.11 -10.25
CA VAL A 45 -2.15 -7.55 -10.58
C VAL A 45 -1.09 -8.47 -10.00
N LEU A 46 -0.32 -9.10 -10.86
CA LEU A 46 0.68 -10.09 -10.47
C LEU A 46 2.07 -9.59 -10.82
N LEU A 47 2.95 -9.55 -9.82
CA LEU A 47 4.35 -9.16 -9.94
C LEU A 47 5.22 -10.40 -10.15
N GLU A 48 6.18 -10.34 -11.07
CA GLU A 48 7.08 -11.46 -11.33
C GLU A 48 7.99 -11.74 -10.13
N ALA A 49 8.10 -12.99 -9.74
CA ALA A 49 9.05 -13.46 -8.74
C ALA A 49 10.49 -13.02 -9.10
N GLY A 50 11.24 -12.55 -8.10
CA GLY A 50 12.58 -11.99 -8.28
C GLY A 50 12.64 -10.58 -8.86
N SER A 51 11.50 -9.94 -9.15
CA SER A 51 11.45 -8.53 -9.51
C SER A 51 11.72 -7.63 -8.30
N VAL A 52 12.41 -6.52 -8.53
CA VAL A 52 12.64 -5.46 -7.54
C VAL A 52 12.15 -4.13 -8.10
N PHE A 53 11.23 -3.49 -7.39
CA PHE A 53 10.64 -2.20 -7.74
C PHE A 53 11.18 -1.12 -6.79
N ALA A 54 12.48 -0.80 -6.95
CA ALA A 54 13.17 0.20 -6.13
C ALA A 54 12.72 1.62 -6.51
N GLY A 55 12.50 2.47 -5.51
CA GLY A 55 11.96 3.83 -5.69
C GLY A 55 10.51 3.88 -6.16
N GLN A 56 9.80 2.74 -6.15
CA GLN A 56 8.44 2.62 -6.67
C GLN A 56 7.45 2.22 -5.57
N TYR A 57 6.21 2.59 -5.79
CA TYR A 57 5.11 2.31 -4.87
C TYR A 57 3.87 1.87 -5.61
N LEU A 58 2.97 1.18 -4.91
CA LEU A 58 1.67 0.77 -5.41
C LEU A 58 0.57 1.51 -4.67
N ARG A 59 -0.36 2.11 -5.42
CA ARG A 59 -1.51 2.82 -4.88
C ARG A 59 -2.81 2.28 -5.47
N ILE A 60 -3.67 1.72 -4.62
CA ILE A 60 -4.96 1.16 -4.98
C ILE A 60 -6.08 2.00 -4.34
N THR A 61 -6.92 2.57 -5.18
CA THR A 61 -8.12 3.32 -4.80
C THR A 61 -9.39 2.68 -5.36
N ASN A 62 -9.24 1.61 -6.13
CA ASN A 62 -10.32 0.83 -6.71
C ASN A 62 -10.78 -0.24 -5.70
N SER A 63 -12.01 -0.69 -5.88
CA SER A 63 -12.61 -1.70 -5.02
C SER A 63 -13.06 -2.90 -5.83
N GLY A 64 -12.85 -4.08 -5.25
CA GLY A 64 -13.50 -5.31 -5.68
C GLY A 64 -14.91 -5.44 -5.11
N THR A 65 -15.42 -6.65 -5.11
CA THR A 65 -16.63 -7.07 -4.39
C THR A 65 -16.32 -8.31 -3.57
N LYS A 66 -17.23 -8.69 -2.67
CA LYS A 66 -17.06 -9.89 -1.84
C LYS A 66 -16.82 -11.15 -2.69
N ASP A 67 -17.52 -11.27 -3.82
CA ASP A 67 -17.44 -12.44 -4.70
C ASP A 67 -16.37 -12.29 -5.80
N ALA A 68 -15.82 -11.10 -5.97
CA ALA A 68 -14.81 -10.78 -6.96
C ALA A 68 -13.82 -9.72 -6.40
N PRO A 69 -12.97 -10.09 -5.43
CA PRO A 69 -11.98 -9.17 -4.88
C PRO A 69 -10.93 -8.81 -5.93
N ILE A 70 -10.30 -7.64 -5.78
CA ILE A 70 -9.07 -7.32 -6.50
C ILE A 70 -7.92 -8.03 -5.78
N VAL A 71 -7.05 -8.70 -6.53
CA VAL A 71 -5.91 -9.39 -5.96
C VAL A 71 -4.61 -8.79 -6.47
N ILE A 72 -3.75 -8.39 -5.55
CA ILE A 72 -2.36 -8.00 -5.81
C ILE A 72 -1.48 -9.12 -5.26
N GLY A 73 -0.65 -9.72 -6.10
CA GLY A 73 0.16 -10.87 -5.70
C GLY A 73 1.37 -11.08 -6.59
N SER A 74 1.86 -12.31 -6.62
CA SER A 74 3.05 -12.69 -7.40
C SER A 74 2.74 -13.79 -8.42
N TYR A 75 3.63 -13.94 -9.37
CA TYR A 75 3.66 -15.06 -10.31
C TYR A 75 5.09 -15.50 -10.61
N GLY A 76 5.23 -16.72 -11.13
CA GLY A 76 6.53 -17.33 -11.39
C GLY A 76 7.11 -18.03 -10.18
N GLU A 77 8.33 -18.49 -10.31
CA GLU A 77 9.07 -19.19 -9.26
C GLU A 77 10.31 -18.39 -8.86
N GLY A 78 10.71 -18.46 -7.60
CA GLY A 78 11.87 -17.77 -7.06
C GLY A 78 11.53 -16.89 -5.87
N ASP A 79 12.37 -15.91 -5.60
CA ASP A 79 12.21 -14.97 -4.49
C ASP A 79 10.94 -14.13 -4.67
N LEU A 80 10.33 -13.72 -3.55
CA LEU A 80 9.19 -12.83 -3.58
C LEU A 80 9.53 -11.52 -4.33
N PRO A 81 8.63 -11.02 -5.17
CA PRO A 81 8.82 -9.70 -5.76
C PRO A 81 8.81 -8.62 -4.67
N ARG A 82 9.79 -7.72 -4.73
CA ARG A 82 9.97 -6.68 -3.71
C ARG A 82 9.52 -5.31 -4.19
N ILE A 83 8.71 -4.66 -3.37
CA ILE A 83 8.37 -3.25 -3.50
C ILE A 83 9.12 -2.46 -2.45
N ASP A 84 9.93 -1.49 -2.87
CA ASP A 84 10.67 -0.58 -2.00
C ASP A 84 10.39 0.86 -2.43
N ALA A 85 9.60 1.58 -1.68
CA ALA A 85 9.25 2.95 -2.04
C ALA A 85 10.43 3.93 -1.91
N GLU A 86 11.41 3.63 -1.07
CA GLU A 86 12.56 4.52 -0.81
C GLU A 86 12.13 5.96 -0.48
N GLY A 87 11.03 6.10 0.27
CA GLY A 87 10.44 7.39 0.64
C GLY A 87 9.49 7.99 -0.40
N ASN A 88 9.27 7.35 -1.54
CA ASN A 88 8.23 7.74 -2.50
C ASN A 88 6.85 7.23 -2.05
N GLY A 89 5.84 7.36 -2.89
CA GLY A 89 4.47 6.97 -2.53
C GLY A 89 3.88 7.85 -1.44
N ILE A 90 4.13 9.16 -1.53
CA ILE A 90 3.75 10.14 -0.52
C ILE A 90 2.26 10.41 -0.56
N TRP A 91 1.62 10.41 0.60
CA TRP A 91 0.25 10.84 0.81
C TRP A 91 0.16 11.70 2.06
N TYR A 92 -0.89 12.52 2.14
CA TYR A 92 -1.12 13.40 3.28
C TYR A 92 -2.13 12.78 4.23
N GLN A 93 -1.74 12.63 5.49
CA GLN A 93 -2.63 12.19 6.55
C GLN A 93 -3.06 13.37 7.39
N ASP A 94 -4.37 13.43 7.67
CA ASP A 94 -4.96 14.40 8.58
C ASP A 94 -6.06 13.70 9.40
N TYR A 95 -5.87 13.62 10.71
CA TYR A 95 -6.88 13.10 11.64
C TYR A 95 -8.08 14.05 11.82
N GLY A 96 -7.99 15.27 11.28
CA GLY A 96 -9.07 16.25 11.29
C GLY A 96 -9.19 17.03 12.60
N GLN A 97 -8.52 16.62 13.66
CA GLN A 97 -8.47 17.32 14.94
C GLN A 97 -7.19 16.97 15.71
N PRO A 98 -6.71 17.86 16.58
CA PRO A 98 -5.61 17.54 17.48
C PRO A 98 -5.90 16.30 18.32
N LEU A 99 -4.87 15.51 18.54
CA LEU A 99 -4.91 14.38 19.46
C LEU A 99 -4.84 14.87 20.92
N ASP A 100 -4.84 13.94 21.86
CA ASP A 100 -4.90 14.17 23.30
C ASP A 100 -3.73 14.98 23.90
N SER A 101 -2.66 15.19 23.13
CA SER A 101 -1.49 15.96 23.53
C SER A 101 -1.12 17.00 22.47
N PRO A 102 -0.79 18.24 22.86
CA PRO A 102 -0.37 19.28 21.93
C PRO A 102 0.97 18.97 21.23
N THR A 103 1.71 17.98 21.74
CA THR A 103 2.97 17.52 21.13
C THR A 103 2.76 16.40 20.11
N HIS A 104 1.52 15.87 19.99
CA HIS A 104 1.20 14.88 19.00
C HIS A 104 0.91 15.54 17.66
N VAL A 105 1.65 15.17 16.64
CA VAL A 105 1.38 15.62 15.28
C VAL A 105 0.21 14.81 14.74
N TYR A 106 -0.87 15.50 14.39
CA TYR A 106 -2.10 14.88 13.91
C TYR A 106 -2.29 14.99 12.39
N ARG A 107 -1.35 15.60 11.69
CA ARG A 107 -1.33 15.71 10.24
C ARG A 107 0.10 15.83 9.73
N ASP A 108 0.43 15.07 8.70
CA ASP A 108 1.75 15.06 8.08
C ASP A 108 1.74 14.26 6.77
N TYR A 109 2.85 14.33 6.05
CA TYR A 109 3.12 13.49 4.89
C TYR A 109 3.70 12.14 5.30
N VAL A 110 3.21 11.08 4.66
CA VAL A 110 3.64 9.71 4.90
C VAL A 110 4.04 9.07 3.57
N SER A 111 5.15 8.35 3.54
CA SER A 111 5.53 7.47 2.44
C SER A 111 5.00 6.06 2.70
N SER A 112 4.43 5.42 1.70
CA SER A 112 3.97 4.03 1.78
C SER A 112 4.37 3.25 0.54
N SER A 113 4.95 2.06 0.73
CA SER A 113 5.29 1.18 -0.40
C SER A 113 4.04 0.60 -1.05
N VAL A 114 3.05 0.26 -0.24
CA VAL A 114 1.71 -0.12 -0.70
C VAL A 114 0.69 0.74 0.04
N LEU A 115 -0.18 1.42 -0.71
CA LEU A 115 -1.26 2.24 -0.16
C LEU A 115 -2.61 1.75 -0.70
N LEU A 116 -3.49 1.30 0.19
CA LEU A 116 -4.90 1.07 -0.09
C LEU A 116 -5.69 2.24 0.50
N TYR A 117 -6.31 3.08 -0.36
CA TYR A 117 -7.00 4.28 0.08
C TYR A 117 -8.47 4.23 -0.29
N ASP A 118 -9.35 4.21 0.71
CA ASP A 118 -10.80 4.04 0.57
C ASP A 118 -11.22 2.83 -0.28
N ALA A 119 -10.36 1.82 -0.37
CA ALA A 119 -10.59 0.59 -1.12
C ALA A 119 -11.37 -0.46 -0.31
N GLU A 120 -12.06 -1.34 -1.00
CA GLU A 120 -12.77 -2.49 -0.44
C GLU A 120 -12.49 -3.75 -1.24
N TYR A 121 -12.56 -4.90 -0.56
CA TYR A 121 -12.39 -6.21 -1.17
C TYR A 121 -11.12 -6.28 -2.02
N VAL A 122 -10.01 -5.96 -1.36
CA VAL A 122 -8.66 -6.02 -1.93
C VAL A 122 -7.83 -6.98 -1.10
N THR A 123 -7.18 -7.91 -1.78
CA THR A 123 -6.18 -8.81 -1.20
C THR A 123 -4.79 -8.39 -1.69
N VAL A 124 -3.86 -8.20 -0.76
CA VAL A 124 -2.42 -8.03 -1.06
C VAL A 124 -1.70 -9.23 -0.46
N GLN A 125 -0.98 -9.97 -1.29
CA GLN A 125 -0.38 -11.23 -0.86
C GLN A 125 0.94 -11.56 -1.56
N ASP A 126 1.74 -12.41 -0.91
CA ASP A 126 2.93 -13.06 -1.49
C ASP A 126 3.93 -12.03 -2.04
N LEU A 127 4.23 -10.99 -1.27
CA LEU A 127 5.15 -9.90 -1.61
C LEU A 127 6.17 -9.66 -0.49
N GLU A 128 7.38 -9.26 -0.89
CA GLU A 128 8.34 -8.61 -0.02
C GLU A 128 8.14 -7.09 -0.10
N ILE A 129 8.08 -6.42 1.05
CA ILE A 129 7.80 -4.99 1.14
C ILE A 129 8.80 -4.32 2.06
N THR A 130 9.47 -3.32 1.54
CA THR A 130 10.41 -2.46 2.28
C THR A 130 10.08 -1.00 2.01
N ASN A 131 10.53 -0.11 2.87
CA ASN A 131 10.46 1.34 2.63
C ASN A 131 11.71 1.97 3.26
N ARG A 132 12.85 1.70 2.63
CA ARG A 132 14.16 2.06 3.15
C ARG A 132 14.40 3.56 3.04
N GLY A 133 14.99 4.10 4.06
CA GLY A 133 15.46 5.48 4.10
C GLY A 133 16.97 5.54 4.18
N THR A 134 17.53 6.66 3.77
CA THR A 134 18.93 6.95 4.05
C THR A 134 19.08 7.18 5.54
N GLU A 135 19.87 6.36 6.23
CA GLU A 135 20.28 6.63 7.59
C GLU A 135 21.35 7.73 7.55
N ILE A 136 21.11 8.80 8.28
CA ILE A 136 22.10 9.86 8.44
C ILE A 136 22.89 9.55 9.72
N PRO A 137 24.20 9.27 9.62
CA PRO A 137 25.00 8.96 10.80
C PRO A 137 24.93 10.06 11.85
N GLY A 138 24.68 9.69 13.11
CA GLY A 138 24.58 10.62 14.23
C GLY A 138 23.19 11.25 14.41
N GLU A 139 22.23 11.01 13.56
CA GLU A 139 20.85 11.41 13.80
C GLU A 139 20.15 10.50 14.81
N THR A 140 19.39 11.11 15.68
CA THR A 140 18.49 10.41 16.58
C THR A 140 17.20 10.03 15.85
N TYR A 141 16.43 9.09 16.38
CA TYR A 141 15.14 8.67 15.84
C TYR A 141 14.10 9.80 15.71
N SER A 142 14.30 10.90 16.40
CA SER A 142 13.39 12.05 16.45
C SER A 142 13.82 13.23 15.56
N ALA A 143 14.64 12.99 14.55
CA ALA A 143 15.04 14.05 13.64
C ALA A 143 13.81 14.64 12.92
N PRO A 144 13.53 15.96 13.02
CA PRO A 144 12.28 16.57 12.53
C PRO A 144 12.08 16.42 11.00
N HIS A 145 13.15 16.18 10.27
CA HIS A 145 13.14 15.99 8.81
C HIS A 145 13.01 14.53 8.38
N LYS A 146 12.97 13.59 9.33
CA LYS A 146 12.82 12.18 9.01
C LYS A 146 11.36 11.89 8.67
N MET A 147 11.13 11.46 7.44
CA MET A 147 9.79 11.18 6.92
C MET A 147 9.13 10.01 7.64
N ASN A 148 7.82 10.11 7.86
CA ASN A 148 7.01 8.98 8.27
C ASN A 148 6.93 7.95 7.13
N ARG A 149 7.13 6.66 7.45
CA ARG A 149 7.14 5.58 6.46
C ARG A 149 6.35 4.38 6.94
N THR A 150 5.62 3.78 6.01
CA THR A 150 4.93 2.50 6.22
C THR A 150 5.29 1.53 5.12
N GLY A 151 5.27 0.25 5.42
CA GLY A 151 5.32 -0.80 4.40
C GLY A 151 3.99 -0.84 3.66
N VAL A 152 2.92 -1.23 4.35
CA VAL A 152 1.55 -1.21 3.85
C VAL A 152 0.73 -0.23 4.67
N ALA A 153 0.11 0.75 4.02
CA ALA A 153 -0.90 1.61 4.62
C ALA A 153 -2.30 1.27 4.08
N VAL A 154 -3.25 1.13 4.98
CA VAL A 154 -4.67 0.93 4.65
C VAL A 154 -5.45 2.06 5.29
N VAL A 155 -6.06 2.91 4.47
CA VAL A 155 -6.70 4.15 4.89
C VAL A 155 -8.17 4.14 4.52
N ALA A 156 -9.04 4.32 5.51
CA ALA A 156 -10.45 4.62 5.31
C ALA A 156 -10.70 6.09 5.67
N LYS A 157 -11.35 6.85 4.79
CA LYS A 157 -11.62 8.26 5.04
C LYS A 157 -13.00 8.71 4.57
N ASP A 158 -13.21 8.79 3.27
CA ASP A 158 -14.33 9.54 2.68
C ASP A 158 -15.44 8.63 2.10
N ARG A 159 -15.39 7.33 2.37
CA ARG A 159 -16.37 6.36 1.84
C ARG A 159 -17.04 5.48 2.90
N GLY A 160 -17.04 5.93 4.16
CA GLY A 160 -17.70 5.23 5.27
C GLY A 160 -17.06 3.88 5.59
N VAL A 161 -17.87 2.82 5.66
CA VAL A 161 -17.38 1.47 5.98
C VAL A 161 -16.59 0.90 4.82
N ARG A 162 -15.34 0.46 5.08
CA ARG A 162 -14.52 -0.28 4.12
C ARG A 162 -14.41 -1.73 4.56
N SER A 163 -14.72 -2.66 3.66
CA SER A 163 -14.86 -4.08 3.98
C SER A 163 -13.89 -4.95 3.18
N GLY A 164 -13.58 -6.13 3.72
CA GLY A 164 -12.92 -7.20 2.97
C GLY A 164 -11.47 -6.92 2.58
N ILE A 165 -10.70 -6.23 3.40
CA ILE A 165 -9.26 -6.08 3.19
C ILE A 165 -8.53 -7.30 3.73
N THR A 166 -7.68 -7.92 2.91
CA THR A 166 -6.84 -9.05 3.30
C THR A 166 -5.37 -8.74 2.99
N LEU A 167 -4.53 -8.83 4.00
CA LEU A 167 -3.07 -8.81 3.88
C LEU A 167 -2.57 -10.21 4.25
N ARG A 168 -1.95 -10.91 3.29
CA ARG A 168 -1.59 -12.33 3.47
C ARG A 168 -0.16 -12.61 3.02
N ASN A 169 0.57 -13.42 3.80
CA ASN A 169 1.89 -13.92 3.43
C ASN A 169 2.87 -12.81 2.99
N LEU A 170 2.82 -11.66 3.64
CA LEU A 170 3.71 -10.54 3.34
C LEU A 170 4.97 -10.65 4.19
N PHE A 171 6.11 -10.41 3.56
CA PHE A 171 7.40 -10.29 4.21
C PHE A 171 7.78 -8.80 4.24
N ILE A 172 7.60 -8.15 5.39
CA ILE A 172 7.74 -6.70 5.54
C ILE A 172 8.90 -6.39 6.47
N HIS A 173 9.87 -5.62 5.99
CA HIS A 173 11.05 -5.27 6.77
C HIS A 173 11.69 -3.97 6.28
N ASP A 174 12.68 -3.49 7.01
CA ASP A 174 13.44 -2.28 6.68
C ASP A 174 12.54 -1.08 6.35
N VAL A 175 11.53 -0.87 7.17
CA VAL A 175 10.66 0.31 7.09
C VAL A 175 11.23 1.39 8.01
N ASN A 176 12.09 2.24 7.47
CA ASN A 176 12.91 3.19 8.22
C ASN A 176 12.24 4.57 8.36
N GLY A 177 11.08 4.63 8.98
CA GLY A 177 10.38 5.89 9.24
C GLY A 177 10.84 6.62 10.50
N ASN A 178 10.23 7.76 10.77
CA ASN A 178 10.39 8.49 12.00
C ASN A 178 9.66 7.77 13.14
N VAL A 179 10.38 7.05 13.98
CA VAL A 179 9.80 6.15 14.99
C VAL A 179 9.47 6.84 16.30
N TYR A 180 9.89 8.07 16.52
CA TYR A 180 9.92 8.60 17.87
C TYR A 180 9.11 9.86 18.11
N ASP A 181 8.67 10.55 17.11
CA ASP A 181 8.05 11.86 17.28
C ASP A 181 6.53 11.81 17.56
N LYS A 182 6.10 10.73 18.23
CA LYS A 182 4.67 10.50 18.51
C LYS A 182 3.78 10.64 17.27
N HIS A 183 4.39 10.51 16.10
CA HIS A 183 3.70 10.33 14.86
C HIS A 183 3.23 8.89 14.80
N MET A 184 1.96 8.69 14.68
CA MET A 184 1.38 7.36 14.67
C MET A 184 1.38 6.70 13.29
N ASN A 185 2.25 7.14 12.38
CA ASN A 185 2.17 6.81 10.95
C ASN A 185 3.33 5.97 10.46
N ASN A 186 4.02 5.29 11.36
CA ASN A 186 5.17 4.46 11.02
C ASN A 186 4.91 3.00 11.34
N GLY A 187 5.49 2.12 10.54
CA GLY A 187 5.45 0.69 10.81
C GLY A 187 5.27 -0.17 9.57
N GLY A 188 5.45 -1.46 9.73
CA GLY A 188 5.31 -2.42 8.63
C GLY A 188 3.90 -2.42 8.04
N ILE A 189 2.89 -2.56 8.90
CA ILE A 189 1.47 -2.46 8.53
C ILE A 189 0.83 -1.35 9.35
N TYR A 190 0.17 -0.43 8.67
CA TYR A 190 -0.53 0.69 9.28
C TYR A 190 -1.96 0.76 8.75
N ALA A 191 -2.95 0.58 9.61
CA ALA A 191 -4.35 0.70 9.26
C ALA A 191 -4.98 1.85 10.07
N THR A 192 -5.66 2.76 9.39
CA THR A 192 -6.28 3.93 10.04
C THR A 192 -7.63 4.26 9.43
N ALA A 193 -8.50 4.78 10.29
CA ALA A 193 -9.74 5.43 9.88
C ALA A 193 -9.64 6.91 10.24
N LEU A 194 -9.65 7.76 9.24
CA LEU A 194 -9.50 9.20 9.38
C LEU A 194 -10.86 9.88 9.46
N LYS A 195 -10.89 11.09 10.00
CA LYS A 195 -12.09 11.91 9.98
C LYS A 195 -12.47 12.21 8.52
N PRO A 196 -13.70 11.90 8.09
CA PRO A 196 -14.16 12.21 6.74
C PRO A 196 -14.16 13.70 6.46
N THR A 197 -13.95 14.06 5.19
CA THR A 197 -14.07 15.46 4.75
C THR A 197 -15.49 15.97 4.95
N GLU A 198 -16.50 15.16 4.60
CA GLU A 198 -17.92 15.43 4.81
C GLU A 198 -18.62 14.21 5.43
N GLU A 199 -18.62 14.12 6.75
CA GLU A 199 -19.18 12.99 7.49
C GLU A 199 -20.67 12.77 7.22
N ALA A 200 -21.43 13.83 7.03
CA ALA A 200 -22.87 13.75 6.73
C ALA A 200 -23.16 13.01 5.40
N ALA A 201 -22.23 13.09 4.44
CA ALA A 201 -22.38 12.44 3.14
C ALA A 201 -21.80 11.02 3.11
N SER A 202 -20.67 10.78 3.76
CA SER A 202 -19.93 9.52 3.69
C SER A 202 -20.19 8.59 4.87
N GLY A 203 -20.64 9.13 6.01
CA GLY A 203 -20.68 8.41 7.28
C GLY A 203 -19.29 8.25 7.91
N VAL A 204 -19.25 7.72 9.13
CA VAL A 204 -18.01 7.50 9.87
C VAL A 204 -17.14 6.46 9.18
N ALA A 205 -15.88 6.81 8.94
CA ALA A 205 -14.90 5.88 8.39
C ALA A 205 -14.59 4.75 9.38
N ARG A 206 -14.66 3.50 8.92
CA ARG A 206 -14.37 2.31 9.71
C ARG A 206 -14.11 1.10 8.84
N TYR A 207 -13.52 0.06 9.43
CA TYR A 207 -13.29 -1.22 8.76
C TYR A 207 -14.28 -2.30 9.22
N ARG A 208 -14.55 -3.24 8.30
CA ARG A 208 -15.20 -4.51 8.56
C ARG A 208 -14.47 -5.60 7.77
N ASP A 209 -14.35 -6.80 8.37
CA ASP A 209 -13.71 -7.94 7.71
C ASP A 209 -12.28 -7.60 7.24
N PHE A 210 -11.47 -7.08 8.15
CA PHE A 210 -10.04 -6.80 7.93
C PHE A 210 -9.22 -7.98 8.46
N LEU A 211 -8.47 -8.63 7.57
CA LEU A 211 -7.66 -9.81 7.89
C LEU A 211 -6.19 -9.56 7.62
N VAL A 212 -5.34 -9.91 8.58
CA VAL A 212 -3.89 -10.02 8.42
C VAL A 212 -3.50 -11.43 8.83
N GLU A 213 -2.93 -12.20 7.91
CA GLU A 213 -2.54 -13.58 8.19
C GLU A 213 -1.24 -13.96 7.49
N GLY A 214 -0.44 -14.83 8.13
CA GLY A 214 0.80 -15.34 7.55
C GLY A 214 1.86 -14.28 7.27
N CYS A 215 1.69 -13.05 7.76
CA CYS A 215 2.63 -11.96 7.54
C CYS A 215 3.79 -12.04 8.54
N PHE A 216 4.98 -11.77 8.03
CA PHE A 216 6.18 -11.64 8.84
C PHE A 216 6.65 -10.18 8.77
N VAL A 217 6.68 -9.52 9.93
CA VAL A 217 7.05 -8.09 10.04
C VAL A 217 8.20 -7.96 11.01
N TYR A 218 9.32 -7.43 10.55
CA TYR A 218 10.44 -7.13 11.43
C TYR A 218 11.19 -5.89 10.96
N ARG A 219 12.01 -5.36 11.83
CA ARG A 219 12.85 -4.17 11.77
C ARG A 219 12.91 -3.42 10.45
#